data_12861b069e3e9bd1105d7ec96a69c6c3
#
_entry.id   12861b069e3e9bd1105d7ec96a69c6c3
#
_cell.length_a   1.000
_cell.length_b   1.000
_cell.length_c   1.000
_cell.angle_alpha   90.00
_cell.angle_beta   90.00
_cell.angle_gamma   90.00
#
_symmetry.space_group_name_H-M   'P 1'
#
loop_
_entity.id
_entity.type
_entity.pdbx_description
1 polymer ?
#
loop_
_entity_poly.entity_id
_entity_poly.type
_entity_poly.pdbx_seq_one_letter_code
_entity_poly.pdbx_strand_id
1 'polypeptide(L)'
;MKKNTKTLMAVGLLCAIALTLTACGTKTDEPKTANAATPASGKVTVYMPSPAGLSNKIAKGFEKKTGIKVEQFQGTTGEILARLEAEKSNPAADVVILASWSDGLSMKQKGELATYQPKNADKLAKDFKDNDNQLIGYSASAVGVIYNKNVISSLSADWKDLADPQYQGKLAIPDPEKSGACKDFLAGYVTKYGWDALEGMAKNGMKVPGANKAALEAVTTGEVGILVAGVDYNAYASIKKGEPLAIYYPKSGTIVNPRPAMIMKNAPDKENAQKFMDYLLSDEVQQMVADACLLPGRSDMKAKNTQLSDIPQIPADWNKMMSIASETAAKLNALCK
;
A
#
# COMPACT_ATOMS: atom_id res chain seq x y z
N MET A 1 -5.25 66.08 -12.24
CA MET A 1 -5.15 66.73 -13.58
C MET A 1 -5.28 65.66 -14.65
N LYS A 2 -6.30 65.85 -15.48
CA LYS A 2 -6.49 65.50 -16.88
C LYS A 2 -6.38 64.00 -17.26
N LYS A 3 -7.50 63.29 -17.55
CA LYS A 3 -8.33 63.32 -18.80
C LYS A 3 -7.53 62.83 -20.01
N ASN A 4 -7.93 61.90 -20.83
CA ASN A 4 -9.16 61.66 -21.60
C ASN A 4 -9.04 60.31 -22.29
N THR A 5 -9.99 59.44 -22.37
CA THR A 5 -11.24 59.40 -23.15
C THR A 5 -11.06 59.05 -24.66
N LYS A 6 -11.90 58.12 -25.04
CA LYS A 6 -12.68 57.92 -26.30
C LYS A 6 -12.06 57.01 -27.34
N THR A 7 -12.72 56.16 -28.01
CA THR A 7 -14.09 55.88 -28.48
C THR A 7 -13.91 55.28 -29.87
N LEU A 8 -14.53 54.31 -30.27
CA LEU A 8 -15.82 53.94 -30.85
C LEU A 8 -15.70 53.26 -32.22
N MET A 9 -16.57 52.34 -32.46
CA MET A 9 -17.32 51.99 -33.68
C MET A 9 -16.58 51.38 -34.86
N ALA A 10 -17.13 50.55 -35.71
CA ALA A 10 -18.47 49.94 -35.87
C ALA A 10 -18.41 48.97 -37.08
N VAL A 11 -19.29 47.97 -37.07
CA VAL A 11 -20.31 47.63 -38.08
C VAL A 11 -19.89 47.15 -39.47
N GLY A 12 -20.52 46.06 -39.84
CA GLY A 12 -20.94 45.72 -41.19
C GLY A 12 -20.57 44.29 -41.61
N LEU A 13 -21.34 43.47 -42.00
CA LEU A 13 -22.65 43.24 -42.62
C LEU A 13 -22.57 41.95 -43.43
N LEU A 14 -23.55 41.11 -43.24
CA LEU A 14 -24.07 40.00 -44.04
C LEU A 14 -23.52 39.77 -45.46
N CYS A 15 -23.37 38.46 -45.80
CA CYS A 15 -24.01 37.93 -47.02
C CYS A 15 -24.15 36.41 -46.94
N ALA A 16 -25.38 35.95 -46.98
CA ALA A 16 -25.79 34.57 -47.19
C ALA A 16 -25.83 34.31 -48.70
N ILE A 17 -25.32 33.17 -49.15
CA ILE A 17 -25.73 32.56 -50.43
C ILE A 17 -25.90 31.06 -50.22
N ALA A 18 -27.11 30.60 -50.38
CA ALA A 18 -27.47 29.21 -50.54
C ALA A 18 -27.33 28.80 -51.99
N LEU A 19 -26.76 27.66 -52.26
CA LEU A 19 -26.91 26.96 -53.54
C LEU A 19 -26.97 25.45 -53.28
N THR A 20 -28.15 24.91 -53.52
CA THR A 20 -28.46 23.49 -53.63
C THR A 20 -27.94 22.95 -54.96
N LEU A 21 -27.30 21.80 -54.93
CA LEU A 21 -27.22 20.90 -56.08
C LEU A 21 -27.22 19.45 -55.62
N THR A 22 -28.25 18.78 -56.05
CA THR A 22 -28.50 17.33 -55.94
C THR A 22 -27.65 16.59 -56.97
N ALA A 23 -26.96 15.53 -56.60
CA ALA A 23 -26.58 14.48 -57.55
C ALA A 23 -26.39 13.14 -56.81
N CYS A 24 -26.95 12.11 -57.40
CA CYS A 24 -27.04 10.70 -56.97
C CYS A 24 -25.70 9.96 -56.81
N GLY A 25 -25.63 9.09 -55.80
CA GLY A 25 -25.36 7.68 -55.93
C GLY A 25 -23.90 7.23 -56.13
N THR A 26 -23.31 6.72 -55.05
CA THR A 26 -22.66 5.39 -55.03
C THR A 26 -22.34 5.00 -53.60
N LYS A 27 -22.78 3.81 -53.16
CA LYS A 27 -22.39 3.21 -51.92
C LYS A 27 -20.91 2.82 -52.02
N THR A 28 -20.09 3.47 -51.20
CA THR A 28 -18.78 2.97 -50.84
C THR A 28 -18.81 2.72 -49.34
N ASP A 29 -18.54 1.46 -48.94
CA ASP A 29 -18.35 1.07 -47.57
C ASP A 29 -17.19 1.86 -46.94
N GLU A 30 -17.52 2.78 -46.04
CA GLU A 30 -16.52 3.43 -45.21
C GLU A 30 -16.06 2.41 -44.13
N PRO A 31 -14.74 2.27 -43.89
CA PRO A 31 -14.27 1.48 -42.76
C PRO A 31 -14.72 2.18 -41.46
N LYS A 32 -15.39 1.42 -40.60
CA LYS A 32 -15.71 1.83 -39.22
C LYS A 32 -14.44 2.31 -38.54
N THR A 33 -14.28 3.62 -38.44
CA THR A 33 -13.30 4.23 -37.55
C THR A 33 -13.58 3.75 -36.14
N ALA A 34 -12.62 3.01 -35.58
CA ALA A 34 -12.63 2.66 -34.17
C ALA A 34 -12.80 3.96 -33.37
N ASN A 35 -13.87 4.00 -32.55
CA ASN A 35 -14.08 5.06 -31.59
C ASN A 35 -12.81 5.20 -30.75
N ALA A 36 -11.99 6.20 -31.02
CA ALA A 36 -10.97 6.65 -30.10
C ALA A 36 -11.72 7.10 -28.83
N ALA A 37 -11.61 6.34 -27.78
CA ALA A 37 -12.16 6.70 -26.49
C ALA A 37 -11.65 8.10 -26.13
N THR A 38 -12.55 9.02 -25.86
CA THR A 38 -12.22 10.36 -25.36
C THR A 38 -11.27 10.18 -24.18
N PRO A 39 -10.11 10.85 -24.12
CA PRO A 39 -9.21 10.75 -22.99
C PRO A 39 -10.00 11.05 -21.71
N ALA A 40 -9.96 10.15 -20.74
CA ALA A 40 -10.58 10.39 -19.45
C ALA A 40 -9.95 11.66 -18.85
N SER A 41 -10.77 12.57 -18.38
CA SER A 41 -10.31 13.81 -17.75
C SER A 41 -10.55 13.76 -16.24
N GLY A 42 -9.89 14.62 -15.49
CA GLY A 42 -10.07 14.71 -14.05
C GLY A 42 -8.87 14.20 -13.26
N LYS A 43 -9.11 13.87 -12.01
CA LYS A 43 -8.07 13.40 -11.09
C LYS A 43 -8.57 12.21 -10.27
N VAL A 44 -7.64 11.53 -9.63
CA VAL A 44 -7.91 10.56 -8.55
C VAL A 44 -6.96 10.85 -7.39
N THR A 45 -7.50 10.94 -6.18
CA THR A 45 -6.73 11.17 -4.96
C THR A 45 -6.46 9.85 -4.26
N VAL A 46 -5.17 9.49 -4.10
CA VAL A 46 -4.74 8.19 -3.58
C VAL A 46 -3.88 8.37 -2.34
N TYR A 47 -4.28 7.77 -1.22
CA TYR A 47 -3.48 7.72 0.01
C TYR A 47 -2.82 6.35 0.12
N MET A 48 -1.49 6.31 0.21
CA MET A 48 -0.79 5.03 0.20
C MET A 48 0.55 5.03 0.97
N PRO A 49 0.83 3.97 1.75
CA PRO A 49 2.06 3.80 2.52
C PRO A 49 3.13 3.02 1.74
N SER A 50 3.11 3.08 0.42
CA SER A 50 4.03 2.33 -0.43
C SER A 50 5.41 3.00 -0.48
N PRO A 51 6.48 2.24 -0.80
CA PRO A 51 7.76 2.87 -1.11
C PRO A 51 7.58 3.97 -2.17
N ALA A 52 8.14 5.17 -1.92
CA ALA A 52 7.95 6.33 -2.78
C ALA A 52 8.30 6.06 -4.26
N GLY A 53 9.35 5.24 -4.49
CA GLY A 53 9.71 4.82 -5.85
C GLY A 53 8.65 3.99 -6.56
N LEU A 54 7.89 3.15 -5.83
CA LEU A 54 6.79 2.36 -6.38
C LEU A 54 5.56 3.22 -6.61
N SER A 55 5.12 3.98 -5.59
CA SER A 55 3.92 4.82 -5.69
C SER A 55 4.02 5.82 -6.83
N ASN A 56 5.18 6.48 -6.98
CA ASN A 56 5.42 7.42 -8.07
C ASN A 56 5.40 6.74 -9.46
N LYS A 57 5.90 5.50 -9.58
CA LYS A 57 5.83 4.75 -10.84
C LYS A 57 4.40 4.38 -11.19
N ILE A 58 3.63 3.90 -10.21
CA ILE A 58 2.21 3.56 -10.39
C ILE A 58 1.43 4.81 -10.84
N ALA A 59 1.59 5.94 -10.15
CA ALA A 59 0.90 7.18 -10.50
C ALA A 59 1.23 7.64 -11.92
N LYS A 60 2.53 7.75 -12.26
CA LYS A 60 2.97 8.16 -13.59
C LYS A 60 2.51 7.21 -14.70
N GLY A 61 2.51 5.91 -14.44
CA GLY A 61 2.02 4.91 -15.39
C GLY A 61 0.52 5.05 -15.63
N PHE A 62 -0.26 5.26 -14.56
CA PHE A 62 -1.70 5.50 -14.64
C PHE A 62 -2.01 6.79 -15.43
N GLU A 63 -1.35 7.90 -15.07
CA GLU A 63 -1.50 9.19 -15.78
C GLU A 63 -1.18 9.06 -17.26
N LYS A 64 -0.06 8.39 -17.61
CA LYS A 64 0.33 8.16 -19.00
C LYS A 64 -0.70 7.35 -19.77
N LYS A 65 -1.30 6.36 -19.13
CA LYS A 65 -2.23 5.42 -19.76
C LYS A 65 -3.64 5.98 -19.91
N THR A 66 -4.07 6.84 -18.99
CA THR A 66 -5.46 7.28 -18.89
C THR A 66 -5.68 8.78 -19.13
N GLY A 67 -4.63 9.60 -18.97
CA GLY A 67 -4.75 11.06 -18.94
C GLY A 67 -5.29 11.63 -17.62
N ILE A 68 -5.68 10.76 -16.66
CA ILE A 68 -6.22 11.15 -15.35
C ILE A 68 -5.05 11.47 -14.42
N LYS A 69 -5.05 12.64 -13.79
CA LYS A 69 -4.04 13.02 -12.79
C LYS A 69 -4.18 12.22 -11.50
N VAL A 70 -3.04 11.85 -10.90
CA VAL A 70 -2.98 11.19 -9.58
C VAL A 70 -2.45 12.15 -8.53
N GLU A 71 -3.32 12.60 -7.63
CA GLU A 71 -2.92 13.31 -6.41
C GLU A 71 -2.59 12.30 -5.34
N GLN A 72 -1.35 12.32 -4.82
CA GLN A 72 -0.91 11.33 -3.85
C GLN A 72 -0.67 11.95 -2.48
N PHE A 73 -1.12 11.25 -1.44
CA PHE A 73 -0.59 11.39 -0.10
C PHE A 73 0.20 10.13 0.27
N GLN A 74 1.49 10.29 0.53
CA GLN A 74 2.37 9.21 0.94
C GLN A 74 2.68 9.37 2.43
N GLY A 75 2.34 8.36 3.22
CA GLY A 75 2.56 8.35 4.65
C GLY A 75 2.63 6.92 5.19
N THR A 76 2.86 6.77 6.47
CA THR A 76 2.69 5.50 7.18
C THR A 76 1.20 5.14 7.28
N THR A 77 0.88 3.89 7.60
CA THR A 77 -0.52 3.49 7.85
C THR A 77 -1.16 4.36 8.93
N GLY A 78 -0.44 4.63 10.03
CA GLY A 78 -0.96 5.49 11.10
C GLY A 78 -1.22 6.93 10.65
N GLU A 79 -0.32 7.53 9.86
CA GLU A 79 -0.51 8.89 9.32
C GLU A 79 -1.69 8.96 8.36
N ILE A 80 -1.89 7.94 7.52
CA ILE A 80 -3.06 7.87 6.62
C ILE A 80 -4.35 7.79 7.41
N LEU A 81 -4.43 6.91 8.42
CA LEU A 81 -5.62 6.78 9.26
C LEU A 81 -5.93 8.07 10.03
N ALA A 82 -4.91 8.73 10.58
CA ALA A 82 -5.07 10.03 11.26
C ALA A 82 -5.59 11.11 10.30
N ARG A 83 -5.08 11.12 9.06
CA ARG A 83 -5.53 12.06 8.03
C ARG A 83 -6.97 11.82 7.61
N LEU A 84 -7.36 10.55 7.40
CA LEU A 84 -8.74 10.19 7.08
C LEU A 84 -9.72 10.64 8.17
N GLU A 85 -9.34 10.48 9.44
CA GLU A 85 -10.18 10.95 10.56
C GLU A 85 -10.27 12.49 10.58
N ALA A 86 -9.16 13.19 10.33
CA ALA A 86 -9.16 14.66 10.25
C ALA A 86 -10.00 15.20 9.08
N GLU A 87 -10.08 14.47 7.98
CA GLU A 87 -10.83 14.83 6.76
C GLU A 87 -12.28 14.30 6.75
N LYS A 88 -12.75 13.67 7.82
CA LYS A 88 -14.03 12.95 7.87
C LYS A 88 -15.24 13.82 7.48
N SER A 89 -15.21 15.12 7.82
CA SER A 89 -16.26 16.08 7.45
C SER A 89 -16.17 16.58 6.00
N ASN A 90 -15.00 16.44 5.35
CA ASN A 90 -14.74 16.84 3.97
C ASN A 90 -13.77 15.83 3.32
N PRO A 91 -14.25 14.62 2.98
CA PRO A 91 -13.40 13.55 2.45
C PRO A 91 -12.72 13.95 1.13
N ALA A 92 -11.41 13.78 1.07
CA ALA A 92 -10.62 14.09 -0.12
C ALA A 92 -10.11 12.83 -0.84
N ALA A 93 -9.94 11.70 -0.15
CA ALA A 93 -9.41 10.48 -0.71
C ALA A 93 -10.46 9.73 -1.55
N ASP A 94 -10.08 9.34 -2.75
CA ASP A 94 -10.87 8.42 -3.59
C ASP A 94 -10.47 6.97 -3.31
N VAL A 95 -9.15 6.70 -3.28
CA VAL A 95 -8.58 5.39 -3.02
C VAL A 95 -7.65 5.45 -1.82
N VAL A 96 -7.81 4.51 -0.93
CA VAL A 96 -6.91 4.32 0.22
C VAL A 96 -6.25 2.95 0.13
N ILE A 97 -4.94 2.95 0.29
CA ILE A 97 -4.13 1.73 0.43
C ILE A 97 -3.54 1.74 1.84
N LEU A 98 -3.55 0.60 2.51
CA LEU A 98 -2.93 0.46 3.83
C LEU A 98 -1.90 -0.68 3.79
N ALA A 99 -1.06 -0.76 4.82
CA ALA A 99 -0.16 -1.88 5.06
C ALA A 99 -0.66 -2.78 6.22
N SER A 100 -1.96 -2.75 6.49
CA SER A 100 -2.65 -3.55 7.50
C SER A 100 -3.99 -4.00 6.93
N TRP A 101 -4.18 -5.30 6.87
CA TRP A 101 -5.46 -5.89 6.49
C TRP A 101 -6.51 -5.67 7.58
N SER A 102 -6.10 -5.76 8.85
CA SER A 102 -6.96 -5.52 10.01
C SER A 102 -7.55 -4.11 10.02
N ASP A 103 -6.74 -3.10 9.69
CA ASP A 103 -7.24 -1.71 9.58
C ASP A 103 -8.24 -1.57 8.43
N GLY A 104 -8.00 -2.22 7.29
CA GLY A 104 -8.96 -2.26 6.18
C GLY A 104 -10.29 -2.92 6.58
N LEU A 105 -10.25 -4.04 7.31
CA LEU A 105 -11.45 -4.69 7.84
C LEU A 105 -12.18 -3.80 8.84
N SER A 106 -11.47 -3.05 9.67
CA SER A 106 -12.07 -2.08 10.58
C SER A 106 -12.81 -0.98 9.82
N MET A 107 -12.24 -0.44 8.75
CA MET A 107 -12.89 0.55 7.87
C MET A 107 -14.15 -0.05 7.21
N LYS A 108 -14.06 -1.30 6.74
CA LYS A 108 -15.23 -2.03 6.21
C LYS A 108 -16.34 -2.16 7.25
N GLN A 109 -16.01 -2.58 8.47
CA GLN A 109 -16.97 -2.73 9.57
C GLN A 109 -17.68 -1.42 9.91
N LYS A 110 -16.97 -0.29 9.79
CA LYS A 110 -17.54 1.06 9.97
C LYS A 110 -18.38 1.54 8.78
N GLY A 111 -18.45 0.76 7.69
CA GLY A 111 -19.20 1.11 6.50
C GLY A 111 -18.58 2.26 5.70
N GLU A 112 -17.27 2.42 5.74
CA GLU A 112 -16.52 3.53 5.11
C GLU A 112 -16.10 3.22 3.67
N LEU A 113 -16.33 1.99 3.18
CA LEU A 113 -15.83 1.50 1.90
C LEU A 113 -16.95 1.30 0.87
N ALA A 114 -16.59 1.47 -0.40
CA ALA A 114 -17.45 1.12 -1.53
C ALA A 114 -17.10 -0.28 -2.05
N THR A 115 -18.10 -1.00 -2.56
CA THR A 115 -17.89 -2.28 -3.25
C THR A 115 -17.47 -2.05 -4.70
N TYR A 116 -16.41 -2.71 -5.13
CA TYR A 116 -15.98 -2.74 -6.52
C TYR A 116 -15.11 -3.98 -6.79
N GLN A 117 -15.42 -4.69 -7.87
CA GLN A 117 -14.60 -5.81 -8.34
C GLN A 117 -13.73 -5.35 -9.50
N PRO A 118 -12.41 -5.11 -9.27
CA PRO A 118 -11.50 -4.71 -10.33
C PRO A 118 -11.31 -5.81 -11.37
N LYS A 119 -10.87 -5.42 -12.57
CA LYS A 119 -10.37 -6.36 -13.58
C LYS A 119 -9.20 -7.17 -12.99
N ASN A 120 -9.12 -8.44 -13.36
CA ASN A 120 -8.14 -9.41 -12.83
C ASN A 120 -8.25 -9.72 -11.31
N ALA A 121 -9.34 -9.35 -10.64
CA ALA A 121 -9.56 -9.73 -9.24
C ALA A 121 -9.74 -11.24 -9.03
N ASP A 122 -10.08 -11.98 -10.09
CA ASP A 122 -10.12 -13.44 -10.15
C ASP A 122 -8.72 -14.08 -10.06
N LYS A 123 -7.66 -13.34 -10.43
CA LYS A 123 -6.26 -13.79 -10.38
C LYS A 123 -5.57 -13.51 -9.03
N LEU A 124 -6.23 -12.86 -8.09
CA LEU A 124 -5.66 -12.59 -6.77
C LEU A 124 -5.28 -13.89 -6.06
N ALA A 125 -4.23 -13.84 -5.26
CA ALA A 125 -3.90 -14.93 -4.35
C ALA A 125 -5.08 -15.19 -3.41
N LYS A 126 -5.19 -16.44 -2.96
CA LYS A 126 -6.22 -16.84 -2.02
C LYS A 126 -6.16 -15.92 -0.79
N ASP A 127 -7.29 -15.48 -0.31
CA ASP A 127 -7.43 -14.61 0.87
C ASP A 127 -6.91 -13.17 0.68
N PHE A 128 -6.57 -12.76 -0.57
CA PHE A 128 -6.17 -11.37 -0.88
C PHE A 128 -7.35 -10.51 -1.36
N LYS A 129 -8.56 -10.94 -1.14
CA LYS A 129 -9.78 -10.12 -1.27
C LYS A 129 -10.79 -10.55 -0.23
N ASP A 130 -11.64 -9.62 0.18
CA ASP A 130 -12.79 -9.95 1.01
C ASP A 130 -14.00 -10.41 0.16
N ASN A 131 -15.00 -10.98 0.82
CA ASN A 131 -16.16 -11.55 0.12
C ASN A 131 -17.04 -10.50 -0.57
N ASP A 132 -16.97 -9.24 -0.13
CA ASP A 132 -17.80 -8.15 -0.64
C ASP A 132 -17.09 -7.26 -1.66
N ASN A 133 -15.85 -7.62 -2.04
CA ASN A 133 -15.00 -6.83 -2.94
C ASN A 133 -14.81 -5.38 -2.47
N GLN A 134 -14.65 -5.17 -1.16
CA GLN A 134 -14.35 -3.89 -0.55
C GLN A 134 -12.85 -3.75 -0.22
N LEU A 135 -12.15 -4.86 0.01
CA LEU A 135 -10.72 -4.95 0.23
C LEU A 135 -10.06 -5.79 -0.86
N ILE A 136 -9.12 -5.19 -1.57
CA ILE A 136 -8.37 -5.83 -2.65
C ILE A 136 -6.88 -5.76 -2.32
N GLY A 137 -6.27 -6.89 -2.00
CA GLY A 137 -4.84 -7.01 -1.72
C GLY A 137 -4.01 -6.90 -3.01
N TYR A 138 -3.75 -5.68 -3.48
CA TYR A 138 -3.00 -5.49 -4.73
C TYR A 138 -1.55 -5.94 -4.64
N SER A 139 -1.02 -6.05 -3.45
CA SER A 139 0.31 -6.57 -3.12
C SER A 139 0.30 -7.10 -1.69
N ALA A 140 1.39 -7.74 -1.27
CA ALA A 140 1.58 -8.11 0.12
C ALA A 140 3.04 -7.90 0.56
N SER A 141 3.25 -7.93 1.86
CA SER A 141 4.56 -8.00 2.49
C SER A 141 4.53 -8.97 3.65
N ALA A 142 5.65 -9.61 3.92
CA ALA A 142 5.82 -10.38 5.14
C ALA A 142 6.75 -9.65 6.11
N VAL A 143 6.64 -9.95 7.38
CA VAL A 143 7.62 -9.51 8.36
C VAL A 143 8.54 -10.68 8.71
N GLY A 144 9.81 -10.37 8.92
CA GLY A 144 10.83 -11.36 9.27
C GLY A 144 11.75 -10.84 10.37
N VAL A 145 12.74 -11.65 10.70
CA VAL A 145 13.87 -11.23 11.51
C VAL A 145 14.93 -10.69 10.58
N ILE A 146 15.30 -9.43 10.73
CA ILE A 146 16.36 -8.77 9.97
C ILE A 146 17.54 -8.54 10.93
N TYR A 147 18.76 -8.84 10.52
CA TYR A 147 19.92 -8.59 11.35
C TYR A 147 21.10 -8.03 10.57
N ASN A 148 21.96 -7.29 11.26
CA ASN A 148 23.18 -6.72 10.71
C ASN A 148 24.33 -7.72 10.87
N LYS A 149 24.87 -8.21 9.75
CA LYS A 149 25.96 -9.20 9.72
C LYS A 149 27.28 -8.71 10.33
N ASN A 150 27.48 -7.40 10.43
CA ASN A 150 28.66 -6.83 11.10
C ASN A 150 28.52 -6.86 12.63
N VAL A 151 27.29 -6.96 13.15
CA VAL A 151 26.99 -7.01 14.60
C VAL A 151 26.76 -8.45 15.06
N ILE A 152 26.08 -9.24 14.24
CA ILE A 152 25.71 -10.64 14.50
C ILE A 152 26.07 -11.45 13.25
N SER A 153 27.10 -12.28 13.34
CA SER A 153 27.64 -13.03 12.19
C SER A 153 26.64 -13.98 11.55
N SER A 154 25.78 -14.60 12.34
CA SER A 154 24.69 -15.47 11.88
C SER A 154 23.56 -15.51 12.90
N LEU A 155 22.32 -15.63 12.44
CA LEU A 155 21.14 -15.72 13.27
C LEU A 155 20.10 -16.63 12.59
N SER A 156 19.50 -17.54 13.37
CA SER A 156 18.42 -18.43 12.92
C SER A 156 17.42 -18.72 14.04
N ALA A 157 17.39 -17.85 15.06
CA ALA A 157 16.51 -17.96 16.22
C ALA A 157 15.03 -17.89 15.80
N ASP A 158 14.19 -18.69 16.44
CA ASP A 158 12.73 -18.51 16.32
C ASP A 158 12.28 -17.31 17.14
N TRP A 159 11.04 -16.83 16.90
CA TRP A 159 10.52 -15.65 17.61
C TRP A 159 10.71 -15.73 19.13
N LYS A 160 10.35 -16.88 19.74
CA LYS A 160 10.47 -17.09 21.19
C LYS A 160 11.91 -17.04 21.70
N ASP A 161 12.85 -17.50 20.88
CA ASP A 161 14.27 -17.59 21.26
C ASP A 161 14.92 -16.21 21.32
N LEU A 162 14.34 -15.18 20.67
CA LEU A 162 14.80 -13.79 20.75
C LEU A 162 14.57 -13.15 22.14
N ALA A 163 13.79 -13.81 23.01
CA ALA A 163 13.67 -13.42 24.42
C ALA A 163 14.85 -13.87 25.29
N ASP A 164 15.79 -14.64 24.75
CA ASP A 164 17.00 -15.09 25.50
C ASP A 164 17.85 -13.89 25.92
N PRO A 165 18.39 -13.87 27.15
CA PRO A 165 19.25 -12.78 27.66
C PRO A 165 20.49 -12.46 26.80
N GLN A 166 21.00 -13.40 25.98
CA GLN A 166 22.09 -13.14 25.04
C GLN A 166 21.78 -12.01 24.05
N TYR A 167 20.51 -11.70 23.80
CA TYR A 167 20.05 -10.62 22.92
C TYR A 167 19.74 -9.32 23.65
N GLN A 168 20.06 -9.22 24.95
CA GLN A 168 19.84 -8.01 25.75
C GLN A 168 20.46 -6.78 25.08
N GLY A 169 19.67 -5.72 24.90
CA GLY A 169 20.06 -4.46 24.27
C GLY A 169 20.29 -4.53 22.76
N LYS A 170 20.06 -5.69 22.12
CA LYS A 170 20.33 -5.90 20.69
C LYS A 170 19.09 -5.86 19.79
N LEU A 171 17.91 -5.74 20.37
CA LEU A 171 16.64 -5.88 19.67
C LEU A 171 15.98 -4.52 19.39
N ALA A 172 15.38 -4.39 18.24
CA ALA A 172 14.39 -3.36 17.94
C ALA A 172 13.15 -3.98 17.29
N ILE A 173 12.04 -3.26 17.33
CA ILE A 173 10.80 -3.58 16.64
C ILE A 173 10.21 -2.28 16.07
N PRO A 174 9.57 -2.28 14.89
CA PRO A 174 8.88 -1.09 14.41
C PRO A 174 7.73 -0.70 15.35
N ASP A 175 7.48 0.60 15.50
CA ASP A 175 6.32 1.10 16.22
C ASP A 175 5.01 0.59 15.57
N PRO A 176 4.25 -0.27 16.25
CA PRO A 176 3.05 -0.88 15.66
C PRO A 176 1.90 0.11 15.45
N GLU A 177 1.91 1.29 16.11
CA GLU A 177 0.92 2.34 15.83
C GLU A 177 1.21 3.06 14.50
N LYS A 178 2.46 3.00 14.02
CA LYS A 178 2.87 3.59 12.74
C LYS A 178 3.02 2.54 11.63
N SER A 179 3.38 1.30 11.98
CA SER A 179 3.57 0.20 11.06
C SER A 179 2.39 -0.75 11.05
N GLY A 180 1.52 -0.68 10.04
CA GLY A 180 0.40 -1.62 9.90
C GLY A 180 0.85 -3.08 9.82
N ALA A 181 1.97 -3.38 9.15
CA ALA A 181 2.49 -4.74 9.07
C ALA A 181 2.97 -5.28 10.43
N CYS A 182 3.61 -4.44 11.25
CA CYS A 182 4.00 -4.81 12.61
C CYS A 182 2.76 -5.00 13.50
N LYS A 183 1.75 -4.12 13.37
CA LYS A 183 0.48 -4.24 14.10
C LYS A 183 -0.21 -5.56 13.82
N ASP A 184 -0.36 -5.93 12.55
CA ASP A 184 -0.99 -7.19 12.17
C ASP A 184 -0.15 -8.40 12.61
N PHE A 185 1.20 -8.32 12.51
CA PHE A 185 2.07 -9.36 13.05
C PHE A 185 1.85 -9.57 14.54
N LEU A 186 1.84 -8.51 15.34
CA LEU A 186 1.62 -8.61 16.78
C LEU A 186 0.27 -9.24 17.11
N ALA A 187 -0.80 -8.80 16.45
CA ALA A 187 -2.12 -9.36 16.66
C ALA A 187 -2.17 -10.86 16.32
N GLY A 188 -1.58 -11.27 15.19
CA GLY A 188 -1.49 -12.66 14.77
C GLY A 188 -0.59 -13.50 15.69
N TYR A 189 0.58 -12.97 16.05
CA TYR A 189 1.52 -13.63 16.94
C TYR A 189 0.92 -13.87 18.33
N VAL A 190 0.35 -12.83 18.94
CA VAL A 190 -0.27 -12.91 20.27
C VAL A 190 -1.48 -13.84 20.26
N THR A 191 -2.29 -13.82 19.20
CA THR A 191 -3.42 -14.75 19.06
C THR A 191 -2.95 -16.22 19.08
N LYS A 192 -1.80 -16.51 18.49
CA LYS A 192 -1.27 -17.88 18.36
C LYS A 192 -0.39 -18.30 19.52
N TYR A 193 0.49 -17.41 20.00
CA TYR A 193 1.59 -17.77 20.91
C TYR A 193 1.55 -17.03 22.25
N GLY A 194 0.67 -16.04 22.43
CA GLY A 194 0.62 -15.22 23.64
C GLY A 194 1.71 -14.17 23.72
N TRP A 195 1.90 -13.62 24.92
CA TRP A 195 2.77 -12.46 25.17
C TRP A 195 4.18 -12.79 25.67
N ASP A 196 4.41 -14.00 26.19
CA ASP A 196 5.62 -14.33 26.97
C ASP A 196 6.92 -13.95 26.29
N ALA A 197 7.07 -14.27 25.00
CA ALA A 197 8.28 -13.93 24.25
C ALA A 197 8.43 -12.42 24.04
N LEU A 198 7.34 -11.72 23.74
CA LEU A 198 7.36 -10.26 23.53
C LEU A 198 7.69 -9.52 24.84
N GLU A 199 7.13 -9.96 25.95
CA GLU A 199 7.44 -9.44 27.28
C GLU A 199 8.90 -9.74 27.68
N GLY A 200 9.42 -10.92 27.32
CA GLY A 200 10.83 -11.26 27.49
C GLY A 200 11.77 -10.36 26.68
N MET A 201 11.44 -10.13 25.41
CA MET A 201 12.20 -9.21 24.56
C MET A 201 12.16 -7.77 25.09
N ALA A 202 11.00 -7.30 25.57
CA ALA A 202 10.88 -5.97 26.17
C ALA A 202 11.73 -5.85 27.45
N LYS A 203 11.70 -6.87 28.34
CA LYS A 203 12.58 -6.93 29.52
C LYS A 203 14.07 -6.92 29.15
N ASN A 204 14.44 -7.48 28.00
CA ASN A 204 15.77 -7.43 27.44
C ASN A 204 16.11 -6.08 26.77
N GLY A 205 15.28 -5.05 26.94
CA GLY A 205 15.55 -3.71 26.44
C GLY A 205 15.31 -3.58 24.92
N MET A 206 14.32 -4.27 24.37
CA MET A 206 13.90 -4.09 22.97
C MET A 206 13.45 -2.65 22.73
N LYS A 207 14.03 -2.00 21.73
CA LYS A 207 13.77 -0.60 21.38
C LYS A 207 12.62 -0.49 20.36
N VAL A 208 11.91 0.64 20.39
CA VAL A 208 10.90 1.04 19.39
C VAL A 208 11.34 2.35 18.74
N PRO A 209 12.27 2.34 17.76
CA PRO A 209 12.86 3.57 17.18
C PRO A 209 11.86 4.42 16.38
N GLY A 210 10.73 3.83 15.96
CA GLY A 210 9.70 4.48 15.16
C GLY A 210 9.14 3.58 14.06
N ALA A 211 8.64 4.18 12.96
CA ALA A 211 8.11 3.42 11.83
C ALA A 211 9.18 2.53 11.17
N ASN A 212 8.76 1.66 10.23
CA ASN A 212 9.63 0.67 9.56
C ASN A 212 10.98 1.22 9.09
N LYS A 213 11.04 2.47 8.58
CA LYS A 213 12.28 3.08 8.10
C LYS A 213 13.25 3.33 9.25
N ALA A 214 12.80 3.98 10.32
CA ALA A 214 13.64 4.28 11.48
C ALA A 214 14.10 2.99 12.19
N ALA A 215 13.22 2.00 12.30
CA ALA A 215 13.56 0.72 12.90
C ALA A 215 14.61 -0.06 12.09
N LEU A 216 14.51 -0.05 10.75
CA LEU A 216 15.52 -0.65 9.88
C LEU A 216 16.85 0.12 9.94
N GLU A 217 16.80 1.45 10.00
CA GLU A 217 17.98 2.31 10.09
C GLU A 217 18.79 2.02 11.36
N ALA A 218 18.14 1.84 12.51
CA ALA A 218 18.80 1.46 13.76
C ALA A 218 19.60 0.15 13.64
N VAL A 219 19.10 -0.83 12.85
CA VAL A 219 19.83 -2.07 12.58
C VAL A 219 20.91 -1.88 11.51
N THR A 220 20.62 -1.11 10.46
CA THR A 220 21.59 -0.86 9.38
C THR A 220 22.84 -0.15 9.89
N THR A 221 22.66 0.83 10.78
CA THR A 221 23.78 1.58 11.42
C THR A 221 24.50 0.78 12.51
N GLY A 222 23.93 -0.33 12.96
CA GLY A 222 24.49 -1.14 14.05
C GLY A 222 24.18 -0.60 15.45
N GLU A 223 23.27 0.36 15.61
CA GLU A 223 22.77 0.79 16.92
C GLU A 223 22.17 -0.38 17.71
N VAL A 224 21.46 -1.26 16.99
CA VAL A 224 21.01 -2.58 17.46
C VAL A 224 21.37 -3.64 16.42
N GLY A 225 21.43 -4.90 16.84
CA GLY A 225 21.83 -5.99 15.94
C GLY A 225 20.69 -6.62 15.16
N ILE A 226 19.45 -6.56 15.70
CA ILE A 226 18.32 -7.36 15.24
C ILE A 226 17.05 -6.49 15.18
N LEU A 227 16.33 -6.59 14.08
CA LEU A 227 14.96 -6.06 13.92
C LEU A 227 13.97 -7.22 13.96
N VAL A 228 13.17 -7.26 15.00
CA VAL A 228 12.00 -8.14 15.16
C VAL A 228 10.85 -7.60 14.31
N ALA A 229 10.13 -8.46 13.61
CA ALA A 229 9.02 -8.08 12.75
C ALA A 229 9.37 -6.99 11.71
N GLY A 230 10.60 -7.01 11.18
CA GLY A 230 11.04 -6.12 10.11
C GLY A 230 10.38 -6.47 8.78
N VAL A 231 9.96 -5.44 8.03
CA VAL A 231 9.27 -5.63 6.75
C VAL A 231 10.25 -6.06 5.66
N ASP A 232 9.97 -7.16 5.01
CA ASP A 232 10.87 -7.88 4.09
C ASP A 232 11.34 -7.05 2.89
N TYR A 233 10.44 -6.35 2.18
CA TYR A 233 10.80 -5.57 1.00
C TYR A 233 11.80 -4.45 1.31
N ASN A 234 11.77 -3.89 2.53
CA ASN A 234 12.73 -2.88 2.97
C ASN A 234 14.13 -3.50 3.15
N ALA A 235 14.19 -4.68 3.78
CA ALA A 235 15.44 -5.43 3.92
C ALA A 235 16.04 -5.80 2.57
N TYR A 236 15.24 -6.40 1.66
CA TYR A 236 15.71 -6.75 0.33
C TYR A 236 16.19 -5.54 -0.48
N ALA A 237 15.49 -4.39 -0.37
CA ALA A 237 15.92 -3.16 -1.02
C ALA A 237 17.26 -2.63 -0.48
N SER A 238 17.51 -2.75 0.84
CA SER A 238 18.74 -2.35 1.49
C SER A 238 19.90 -3.32 1.18
N ILE A 239 19.65 -4.62 1.23
CA ILE A 239 20.62 -5.66 0.83
C ILE A 239 21.07 -5.46 -0.63
N LYS A 240 20.14 -5.15 -1.53
CA LYS A 240 20.44 -4.84 -2.94
C LYS A 240 21.35 -3.62 -3.10
N LYS A 241 21.34 -2.69 -2.17
CA LYS A 241 22.21 -1.50 -2.13
C LYS A 241 23.58 -1.79 -1.49
N GLY A 242 23.81 -3.01 -1.02
CA GLY A 242 25.08 -3.42 -0.39
C GLY A 242 25.11 -3.31 1.13
N GLU A 243 23.98 -2.99 1.77
CA GLU A 243 23.91 -2.95 3.22
C GLU A 243 24.20 -4.34 3.83
N PRO A 244 24.90 -4.43 4.98
CA PRO A 244 25.34 -5.68 5.58
C PRO A 244 24.19 -6.39 6.32
N LEU A 245 23.02 -6.43 5.73
CA LEU A 245 21.81 -7.02 6.31
C LEU A 245 21.60 -8.45 5.83
N ALA A 246 20.91 -9.23 6.64
CA ALA A 246 20.27 -10.49 6.26
C ALA A 246 18.85 -10.53 6.81
N ILE A 247 18.00 -11.32 6.17
CA ILE A 247 16.61 -11.54 6.59
C ILE A 247 16.29 -13.03 6.50
N TYR A 248 15.48 -13.52 7.44
CA TYR A 248 14.84 -14.82 7.38
C TYR A 248 13.46 -14.80 8.02
N TYR A 249 12.66 -15.82 7.72
CA TYR A 249 11.37 -16.03 8.35
C TYR A 249 11.49 -17.19 9.34
N PRO A 250 11.16 -16.96 10.64
CA PRO A 250 11.20 -18.03 11.66
C PRO A 250 10.31 -19.21 11.30
N LYS A 251 10.73 -20.41 11.72
CA LYS A 251 10.04 -21.67 11.37
C LYS A 251 8.62 -21.76 11.95
N SER A 252 8.39 -21.12 13.09
CA SER A 252 7.06 -21.02 13.69
C SER A 252 6.06 -20.19 12.86
N GLY A 253 6.55 -19.53 11.80
CA GLY A 253 5.75 -18.77 10.86
C GLY A 253 5.69 -17.29 11.17
N THR A 254 5.18 -16.56 10.19
CA THR A 254 4.96 -15.11 10.27
C THR A 254 3.60 -14.73 9.68
N ILE A 255 3.22 -13.47 9.80
CA ILE A 255 2.05 -12.94 9.10
C ILE A 255 2.51 -12.38 7.74
N VAL A 256 1.86 -12.85 6.70
CA VAL A 256 1.88 -12.20 5.38
C VAL A 256 0.71 -11.22 5.36
N ASN A 257 1.02 -9.95 5.18
CA ASN A 257 0.04 -8.87 5.19
C ASN A 257 -0.37 -8.51 3.77
N PRO A 258 -1.57 -8.88 3.31
CA PRO A 258 -2.12 -8.29 2.11
C PRO A 258 -2.27 -6.78 2.32
N ARG A 259 -1.90 -6.00 1.33
CA ARG A 259 -2.00 -4.53 1.37
C ARG A 259 -3.32 -4.13 0.72
N PRO A 260 -4.37 -3.85 1.52
CA PRO A 260 -5.68 -3.58 0.98
C PRO A 260 -5.68 -2.26 0.22
N ALA A 261 -6.13 -2.30 -1.02
CA ALA A 261 -6.56 -1.14 -1.80
C ALA A 261 -8.10 -1.09 -1.74
N MET A 262 -8.64 0.07 -1.44
CA MET A 262 -10.05 0.28 -1.12
C MET A 262 -10.54 1.58 -1.75
N ILE A 263 -11.76 1.59 -2.29
CA ILE A 263 -12.44 2.81 -2.70
C ILE A 263 -13.22 3.35 -1.50
N MET A 264 -13.06 4.64 -1.20
CA MET A 264 -13.82 5.25 -0.13
C MET A 264 -15.30 5.37 -0.50
N LYS A 265 -16.21 5.14 0.46
CA LYS A 265 -17.65 5.24 0.23
C LYS A 265 -18.07 6.63 -0.29
N ASN A 266 -17.42 7.65 0.23
CA ASN A 266 -17.65 9.04 -0.12
C ASN A 266 -16.56 9.60 -1.05
N ALA A 267 -15.93 8.73 -1.86
CA ALA A 267 -14.94 9.15 -2.84
C ALA A 267 -15.49 10.27 -3.74
N PRO A 268 -14.78 11.41 -3.88
CA PRO A 268 -15.18 12.49 -4.77
C PRO A 268 -15.28 12.06 -6.24
N ASP A 269 -14.39 11.18 -6.71
CA ASP A 269 -14.39 10.65 -8.07
C ASP A 269 -14.35 9.12 -8.11
N LYS A 270 -15.51 8.50 -7.93
CA LYS A 270 -15.64 7.03 -7.91
C LYS A 270 -15.25 6.37 -9.22
N GLU A 271 -15.53 7.00 -10.35
CA GLU A 271 -15.23 6.42 -11.66
C GLU A 271 -13.71 6.35 -11.90
N ASN A 272 -12.98 7.41 -11.57
CA ASN A 272 -11.52 7.41 -11.66
C ASN A 272 -10.88 6.51 -10.61
N ALA A 273 -11.49 6.40 -9.42
CA ALA A 273 -11.08 5.42 -8.40
C ALA A 273 -11.18 3.97 -8.92
N GLN A 274 -12.27 3.61 -9.59
CA GLN A 274 -12.45 2.28 -10.20
C GLN A 274 -11.40 2.00 -11.28
N LYS A 275 -11.12 2.99 -12.16
CA LYS A 275 -10.04 2.86 -13.16
C LYS A 275 -8.68 2.67 -12.52
N PHE A 276 -8.42 3.35 -11.40
CA PHE A 276 -7.17 3.18 -10.65
C PHE A 276 -7.07 1.78 -10.02
N MET A 277 -8.16 1.26 -9.44
CA MET A 277 -8.21 -0.10 -8.92
C MET A 277 -7.97 -1.16 -10.00
N ASP A 278 -8.55 -1.01 -11.20
CA ASP A 278 -8.27 -1.86 -12.36
C ASP A 278 -6.79 -1.83 -12.74
N TYR A 279 -6.18 -0.64 -12.71
CA TYR A 279 -4.78 -0.47 -13.05
C TYR A 279 -3.86 -1.13 -12.02
N LEU A 280 -4.19 -1.08 -10.72
CA LEU A 280 -3.40 -1.75 -9.68
C LEU A 280 -3.23 -3.26 -9.93
N LEU A 281 -4.20 -3.91 -10.55
CA LEU A 281 -4.15 -5.34 -10.89
C LEU A 281 -3.71 -5.62 -12.33
N SER A 282 -3.20 -4.64 -13.07
CA SER A 282 -2.60 -4.85 -14.40
C SER A 282 -1.25 -5.56 -14.29
N ASP A 283 -0.84 -6.24 -15.37
CA ASP A 283 0.48 -6.88 -15.45
C ASP A 283 1.61 -5.89 -15.19
N GLU A 284 1.47 -4.66 -15.70
CA GLU A 284 2.42 -3.57 -15.53
C GLU A 284 2.64 -3.24 -14.05
N VAL A 285 1.58 -3.02 -13.29
CA VAL A 285 1.70 -2.68 -11.85
C VAL A 285 2.15 -3.88 -11.03
N GLN A 286 1.68 -5.08 -11.34
CA GLN A 286 2.11 -6.28 -10.61
C GLN A 286 3.61 -6.57 -10.84
N GLN A 287 4.14 -6.25 -12.01
CA GLN A 287 5.58 -6.30 -12.26
C GLN A 287 6.32 -5.20 -11.47
N MET A 288 5.79 -3.97 -11.40
CA MET A 288 6.36 -2.90 -10.57
C MET A 288 6.39 -3.29 -9.09
N VAL A 289 5.35 -3.97 -8.60
CA VAL A 289 5.26 -4.51 -7.23
C VAL A 289 6.39 -5.51 -6.99
N ALA A 290 6.56 -6.50 -7.87
CA ALA A 290 7.63 -7.48 -7.76
C ALA A 290 9.02 -6.81 -7.80
N ASP A 291 9.24 -5.85 -8.69
CA ASP A 291 10.50 -5.10 -8.80
C ASP A 291 10.83 -4.25 -7.57
N ALA A 292 9.80 -3.85 -6.84
CA ALA A 292 9.94 -3.17 -5.53
C ALA A 292 10.13 -4.14 -4.35
N CYS A 293 10.36 -5.43 -4.64
CA CYS A 293 10.55 -6.51 -3.66
C CYS A 293 9.31 -6.82 -2.80
N LEU A 294 8.14 -6.35 -3.18
CA LEU A 294 6.86 -6.75 -2.59
C LEU A 294 6.37 -8.05 -3.23
N LEU A 295 5.50 -8.75 -2.52
CA LEU A 295 4.75 -9.88 -3.08
C LEU A 295 3.64 -9.33 -3.98
N PRO A 296 3.54 -9.75 -5.26
CA PRO A 296 2.40 -9.41 -6.10
C PRO A 296 1.08 -9.88 -5.48
N GLY A 297 0.02 -9.11 -5.68
CA GLY A 297 -1.31 -9.51 -5.23
C GLY A 297 -1.89 -10.65 -6.06
N ARG A 298 -1.51 -10.71 -7.33
CA ARG A 298 -1.94 -11.76 -8.27
C ARG A 298 -1.08 -13.01 -8.14
N SER A 299 -1.72 -14.17 -8.09
CA SER A 299 -1.08 -15.49 -7.96
C SER A 299 -0.37 -15.98 -9.24
N ASP A 300 -0.73 -15.39 -10.41
CA ASP A 300 -0.08 -15.68 -11.70
C ASP A 300 1.20 -14.86 -11.92
N MET A 301 1.58 -13.99 -10.97
CA MET A 301 2.80 -13.17 -11.01
C MET A 301 3.82 -13.67 -10.00
N LYS A 302 5.10 -13.71 -10.39
CA LYS A 302 6.18 -14.16 -9.51
C LYS A 302 6.78 -13.00 -8.71
N ALA A 303 6.98 -13.23 -7.42
CA ALA A 303 7.77 -12.33 -6.58
C ALA A 303 9.26 -12.40 -6.97
N LYS A 304 9.99 -11.32 -6.70
CA LYS A 304 11.41 -11.23 -7.09
C LYS A 304 12.36 -11.94 -6.14
N ASN A 305 12.03 -11.98 -4.86
CA ASN A 305 12.88 -12.56 -3.82
C ASN A 305 12.30 -13.90 -3.34
N THR A 306 11.41 -13.87 -2.37
CA THR A 306 10.79 -15.07 -1.80
C THR A 306 9.37 -15.20 -2.33
N GLN A 307 8.97 -16.40 -2.75
CA GLN A 307 7.58 -16.64 -3.17
C GLN A 307 6.66 -16.74 -1.96
N LEU A 308 5.39 -16.40 -2.13
CA LEU A 308 4.39 -16.51 -1.05
C LEU A 308 4.33 -17.92 -0.44
N SER A 309 4.48 -18.97 -1.30
CA SER A 309 4.49 -20.37 -0.87
C SER A 309 5.67 -20.76 0.01
N ASP A 310 6.77 -20.01 -0.06
CA ASP A 310 8.03 -20.36 0.63
C ASP A 310 8.14 -19.68 2.00
N ILE A 311 7.17 -18.83 2.34
CA ILE A 311 7.12 -18.12 3.62
C ILE A 311 6.32 -18.97 4.62
N PRO A 312 6.92 -19.44 5.72
CA PRO A 312 6.17 -20.07 6.81
C PRO A 312 5.14 -19.08 7.37
N GLN A 313 3.86 -19.46 7.43
CA GLN A 313 2.79 -18.55 7.81
C GLN A 313 2.12 -18.99 9.12
N ILE A 314 1.83 -18.02 9.97
CA ILE A 314 0.85 -18.16 11.05
C ILE A 314 -0.53 -18.05 10.39
N PRO A 315 -1.42 -19.04 10.55
CA PRO A 315 -2.79 -18.94 10.08
C PRO A 315 -3.47 -17.68 10.63
N ALA A 316 -3.88 -16.78 9.77
CA ALA A 316 -4.45 -15.50 10.17
C ALA A 316 -5.96 -15.63 10.42
N ASP A 317 -6.37 -15.45 11.67
CA ASP A 317 -7.76 -15.15 12.02
C ASP A 317 -7.94 -13.60 11.99
N TRP A 318 -8.22 -13.08 10.81
CA TRP A 318 -8.31 -11.64 10.60
C TRP A 318 -9.38 -10.94 11.44
N ASN A 319 -10.49 -11.61 11.77
CA ASN A 319 -11.52 -11.04 12.65
C ASN A 319 -11.01 -10.90 14.08
N LYS A 320 -10.35 -11.94 14.58
CA LYS A 320 -9.72 -11.90 15.89
C LYS A 320 -8.58 -10.87 15.92
N MET A 321 -7.71 -10.89 14.92
CA MET A 321 -6.59 -9.96 14.82
C MET A 321 -7.09 -8.51 14.80
N MET A 322 -8.10 -8.18 13.98
CA MET A 322 -8.73 -6.86 13.94
C MET A 322 -9.24 -6.42 15.33
N SER A 323 -9.86 -7.33 16.07
CA SER A 323 -10.46 -6.99 17.37
C SER A 323 -9.44 -6.63 18.46
N ILE A 324 -8.18 -7.11 18.34
CA ILE A 324 -7.13 -6.90 19.35
C ILE A 324 -5.97 -6.01 18.85
N ALA A 325 -5.92 -5.68 17.57
CA ALA A 325 -4.76 -5.04 16.93
C ALA A 325 -4.34 -3.74 17.63
N SER A 326 -5.28 -2.86 17.96
CA SER A 326 -4.97 -1.58 18.62
C SER A 326 -4.53 -1.77 20.07
N GLU A 327 -5.14 -2.68 20.81
CA GLU A 327 -4.76 -3.00 22.18
C GLU A 327 -3.36 -3.61 22.23
N THR A 328 -3.06 -4.58 21.35
CA THR A 328 -1.72 -5.21 21.29
C THR A 328 -0.64 -4.20 20.93
N ALA A 329 -0.92 -3.27 20.01
CA ALA A 329 0.01 -2.20 19.66
C ALA A 329 0.31 -1.28 20.85
N ALA A 330 -0.71 -0.82 21.54
CA ALA A 330 -0.56 0.03 22.73
C ALA A 330 0.18 -0.70 23.86
N LYS A 331 -0.15 -1.97 24.11
CA LYS A 331 0.53 -2.79 25.13
C LYS A 331 2.01 -2.95 24.81
N LEU A 332 2.39 -3.27 23.58
CA LEU A 332 3.80 -3.39 23.21
C LEU A 332 4.55 -2.08 23.44
N ASN A 333 4.00 -0.96 22.97
CA ASN A 333 4.63 0.35 23.17
C ASN A 333 4.78 0.71 24.66
N ALA A 334 3.85 0.26 25.53
CA ALA A 334 3.97 0.45 26.96
C ALA A 334 5.05 -0.43 27.60
N LEU A 335 5.24 -1.67 27.12
CA LEU A 335 6.27 -2.60 27.59
C LEU A 335 7.69 -2.19 27.24
N CYS A 336 7.87 -1.47 26.12
CA CYS A 336 9.18 -1.06 25.60
C CYS A 336 9.57 0.39 25.98
N LYS A 337 8.84 1.05 26.88
CA LYS A 337 9.18 2.35 27.47
C LYS A 337 10.09 2.18 28.67
#